data_cd289d92735d1b20372e4d0e9a5063df
#
_entry.id   cd289d92735d1b20372e4d0e9a5063df
#
_cell.length_a   1.000
_cell.length_b   1.000
_cell.length_c   1.000
_cell.angle_alpha   90.00
_cell.angle_beta   90.00
_cell.angle_gamma   90.00
#
_symmetry.space_group_name_H-M   'P 1'
#
loop_
_entity.id
_entity.type
_entity.pdbx_description
1 polymer ?
#
loop_
_entity_poly.entity_id
_entity_poly.type
_entity_poly.pdbx_seq_one_letter_code
_entity_poly.pdbx_strand_id
1 'polypeptide(L)'
;MEFLDVLKKRRSIRQYTGEEISKEQLQMVLNAGLLSPSSRSIRPWELIVIQNKDTLKTMSECRIGSAKMLANASAAIVVTANEEKSDVWTEDCSIVMSNMHLMADSLGLGSCWIQGRLR
;
A
#
# COMPACT_ATOMS: atom_id res chain seq x y z
N MET A 1 -12.21 -16.61 0.50
CA MET A 1 -11.04 -17.03 -0.32
C MET A 1 -9.94 -17.54 0.58
N GLU A 2 -9.41 -18.71 0.28
CA GLU A 2 -8.30 -19.26 1.05
C GLU A 2 -7.04 -18.39 0.90
N PHE A 3 -6.30 -18.25 1.97
CA PHE A 3 -5.12 -17.40 1.96
C PHE A 3 -4.07 -17.82 0.92
N LEU A 4 -3.88 -19.13 0.75
CA LEU A 4 -2.95 -19.63 -0.25
C LEU A 4 -3.36 -19.18 -1.68
N ASP A 5 -4.66 -19.15 -1.95
CA ASP A 5 -5.17 -18.70 -3.25
C ASP A 5 -4.82 -17.22 -3.48
N VAL A 6 -4.91 -16.39 -2.44
CA VAL A 6 -4.51 -14.99 -2.52
C VAL A 6 -3.04 -14.89 -2.88
N LEU A 7 -2.19 -15.66 -2.20
CA LEU A 7 -0.75 -15.65 -2.48
C LEU A 7 -0.44 -16.06 -3.92
N LYS A 8 -1.18 -17.03 -4.46
CA LYS A 8 -0.99 -17.51 -5.84
C LYS A 8 -1.50 -16.51 -6.87
N LYS A 9 -2.62 -15.84 -6.58
CA LYS A 9 -3.37 -15.04 -7.53
C LYS A 9 -2.91 -13.59 -7.61
N ARG A 10 -2.42 -13.04 -6.51
CA ARG A 10 -2.05 -11.63 -6.42
C ARG A 10 -1.13 -11.21 -7.57
N ARG A 11 -1.44 -10.08 -8.15
CA ARG A 11 -0.60 -9.44 -9.19
C ARG A 11 -0.47 -7.96 -8.89
N SER A 12 0.55 -7.34 -9.43
CA SER A 12 0.65 -5.89 -9.49
C SER A 12 -0.30 -5.39 -10.58
N ILE A 13 -1.30 -4.64 -10.18
CA ILE A 13 -2.32 -4.10 -11.07
C ILE A 13 -2.06 -2.61 -11.26
N ARG A 14 -1.95 -2.17 -12.50
CA ARG A 14 -1.60 -0.79 -12.84
C ARG A 14 -2.66 -0.08 -13.67
N GLN A 15 -3.78 -0.73 -13.94
CA GLN A 15 -4.95 -0.13 -14.60
C GLN A 15 -6.15 -0.32 -13.69
N TYR A 16 -6.88 0.73 -13.44
CA TYR A 16 -7.99 0.74 -12.50
C TYR A 16 -9.28 1.14 -13.20
N THR A 17 -10.42 0.73 -12.63
CA THR A 17 -11.73 0.94 -13.25
C THR A 17 -12.25 2.37 -13.09
N GLY A 18 -11.69 3.15 -12.17
CA GLY A 18 -12.22 4.45 -11.81
C GLY A 18 -13.27 4.40 -10.70
N GLU A 19 -13.69 3.20 -10.27
CA GLU A 19 -14.58 3.07 -9.13
C GLU A 19 -13.85 3.46 -7.85
N GLU A 20 -14.57 4.13 -6.96
CA GLU A 20 -13.98 4.52 -5.69
C GLU A 20 -13.98 3.35 -4.72
N ILE A 21 -12.89 3.22 -3.96
CA ILE A 21 -12.81 2.25 -2.88
C ILE A 21 -13.80 2.65 -1.77
N SER A 22 -14.53 1.69 -1.23
CA SER A 22 -15.43 1.97 -0.12
C SER A 22 -14.63 2.24 1.15
N LYS A 23 -15.26 2.95 2.09
CA LYS A 23 -14.65 3.23 3.38
C LYS A 23 -14.31 1.94 4.12
N GLU A 24 -15.20 0.96 4.05
CA GLU A 24 -15.03 -0.34 4.70
C GLU A 24 -13.85 -1.11 4.11
N GLN A 25 -13.73 -1.13 2.77
CA GLN A 25 -12.62 -1.79 2.10
C GLN A 25 -11.29 -1.12 2.45
N LEU A 26 -11.26 0.21 2.42
CA LEU A 26 -10.06 0.95 2.78
C LEU A 26 -9.64 0.64 4.22
N GLN A 27 -10.60 0.60 5.14
CA GLN A 27 -10.31 0.29 6.54
C GLN A 27 -9.75 -1.13 6.69
N MET A 28 -10.27 -2.10 5.93
CA MET A 28 -9.75 -3.47 5.98
C MET A 28 -8.31 -3.54 5.49
N VAL A 29 -7.99 -2.82 4.42
CA VAL A 29 -6.61 -2.77 3.91
C VAL A 29 -5.67 -2.14 4.93
N LEU A 30 -6.07 -1.01 5.53
CA LEU A 30 -5.27 -0.35 6.56
C LEU A 30 -5.06 -1.25 7.77
N ASN A 31 -6.12 -1.93 8.22
CA ASN A 31 -6.01 -2.86 9.35
C ASN A 31 -5.03 -3.99 9.08
N ALA A 32 -5.02 -4.52 7.86
CA ALA A 32 -4.07 -5.57 7.49
C ALA A 32 -2.62 -5.08 7.64
N GLY A 33 -2.37 -3.83 7.25
CA GLY A 33 -1.07 -3.22 7.45
C GLY A 33 -0.73 -3.01 8.92
N LEU A 34 -1.66 -2.45 9.67
CA LEU A 34 -1.44 -2.12 11.09
C LEU A 34 -1.31 -3.34 11.99
N LEU A 35 -1.87 -4.48 11.59
CA LEU A 35 -1.75 -5.73 12.33
C LEU A 35 -0.48 -6.51 12.00
N SER A 36 0.38 -5.96 11.16
CA SER A 36 1.63 -6.60 10.78
C SER A 36 2.58 -6.76 11.96
N PRO A 37 3.38 -7.83 12.00
CA PRO A 37 4.43 -7.96 13.02
C PRO A 37 5.56 -6.95 12.74
N SER A 38 6.27 -6.58 13.78
CA SER A 38 7.47 -5.77 13.66
C SER A 38 8.53 -6.27 14.62
N SER A 39 9.80 -6.00 14.32
CA SER A 39 10.91 -6.34 15.20
C SER A 39 10.68 -5.66 16.56
N ARG A 40 10.77 -6.45 17.63
CA ARG A 40 10.60 -5.97 19.01
C ARG A 40 9.27 -5.25 19.27
N SER A 41 8.27 -5.45 18.40
CA SER A 41 6.97 -4.78 18.47
C SER A 41 7.07 -3.26 18.48
N ILE A 42 8.09 -2.69 17.83
CA ILE A 42 8.32 -1.25 17.79
C ILE A 42 7.27 -0.55 16.94
N ARG A 43 6.84 -1.17 15.84
CA ARG A 43 5.85 -0.60 14.90
C ARG A 43 6.23 0.81 14.47
N PRO A 44 7.38 0.98 13.77
CA PRO A 44 7.92 2.30 13.45
C PRO A 44 7.18 3.03 12.34
N TRP A 45 6.20 2.40 11.75
CA TRP A 45 5.51 2.91 10.56
C TRP A 45 4.42 3.93 10.89
N GLU A 46 4.15 4.77 9.89
CA GLU A 46 2.97 5.60 9.83
C GLU A 46 2.36 5.42 8.44
N LEU A 47 1.03 5.37 8.37
CA LEU A 47 0.30 5.22 7.12
C LEU A 47 -0.42 6.53 6.80
N ILE A 48 -0.16 7.05 5.60
CA ILE A 48 -0.81 8.27 5.13
C ILE A 48 -1.73 7.90 3.98
N VAL A 49 -3.02 8.14 4.14
CA VAL A 49 -4.01 7.83 3.11
C VAL A 49 -4.28 9.07 2.29
N ILE A 50 -4.19 8.94 0.97
CA ILE A 50 -4.41 10.04 0.04
C ILE A 50 -5.52 9.65 -0.92
N GLN A 51 -6.60 10.44 -0.93
CA GLN A 51 -7.74 10.22 -1.82
C GLN A 51 -8.07 11.46 -2.64
N ASN A 52 -7.41 12.59 -2.38
CA ASN A 52 -7.59 13.81 -3.16
C ASN A 52 -7.05 13.59 -4.57
N LYS A 53 -7.91 13.81 -5.57
CA LYS A 53 -7.57 13.55 -6.97
C LYS A 53 -6.40 14.38 -7.46
N ASP A 54 -6.34 15.66 -7.07
CA ASP A 54 -5.24 16.53 -7.49
C ASP A 54 -3.92 16.10 -6.88
N THR A 55 -3.93 15.67 -5.61
CA THR A 55 -2.75 15.16 -4.93
C THR A 55 -2.27 13.87 -5.59
N LEU A 56 -3.18 12.95 -5.92
CA LEU A 56 -2.85 11.71 -6.60
C LEU A 56 -2.22 11.98 -7.96
N LYS A 57 -2.75 12.95 -8.69
CA LYS A 57 -2.20 13.35 -9.98
C LYS A 57 -0.78 13.88 -9.84
N THR A 58 -0.54 14.73 -8.85
CA THR A 58 0.80 15.25 -8.56
C THR A 58 1.75 14.10 -8.18
N MET A 59 1.28 13.17 -7.34
CA MET A 59 2.08 12.01 -6.94
C MET A 59 2.43 11.09 -8.10
N SER A 60 1.60 11.06 -9.15
CA SER A 60 1.87 10.22 -10.33
C SER A 60 3.17 10.59 -11.02
N GLU A 61 3.71 11.76 -10.72
CA GLU A 61 4.96 12.27 -11.27
C GLU A 61 6.16 12.01 -10.36
N CYS A 62 5.98 11.38 -9.19
CA CYS A 62 7.05 11.20 -8.20
C CYS A 62 8.14 10.24 -8.69
N ARG A 63 7.84 9.37 -9.65
CA ARG A 63 8.81 8.48 -10.30
C ARG A 63 8.48 8.39 -11.78
N ILE A 64 9.49 8.63 -12.60
CA ILE A 64 9.32 8.57 -14.07
C ILE A 64 8.89 7.17 -14.48
N GLY A 65 7.72 7.07 -15.10
CA GLY A 65 7.18 5.84 -15.67
C GLY A 65 6.61 4.83 -14.66
N SER A 66 6.98 4.90 -13.39
CA SER A 66 6.63 3.86 -12.41
C SER A 66 5.46 4.23 -11.51
N ALA A 67 5.07 5.49 -11.47
CA ALA A 67 4.01 5.98 -10.59
C ALA A 67 2.80 6.52 -11.34
N LYS A 68 2.77 6.40 -12.66
CA LYS A 68 1.71 6.96 -13.51
C LYS A 68 0.31 6.50 -13.13
N MET A 69 0.18 5.25 -12.64
CA MET A 69 -1.13 4.69 -12.28
C MET A 69 -1.78 5.45 -11.13
N LEU A 70 -1.02 6.21 -10.34
CA LEU A 70 -1.58 6.99 -9.24
C LEU A 70 -2.60 8.03 -9.73
N ALA A 71 -2.45 8.55 -10.93
CA ALA A 71 -3.39 9.51 -11.48
C ALA A 71 -4.81 8.93 -11.61
N ASN A 72 -4.95 7.62 -11.76
CA ASN A 72 -6.23 6.93 -11.95
C ASN A 72 -6.62 6.05 -10.76
N ALA A 73 -5.88 6.12 -9.67
CA ALA A 73 -6.17 5.36 -8.46
C ALA A 73 -7.27 6.04 -7.65
N SER A 74 -8.04 5.23 -6.92
CA SER A 74 -9.03 5.74 -5.97
C SER A 74 -8.35 6.25 -4.70
N ALA A 75 -7.24 5.62 -4.31
CA ALA A 75 -6.50 5.98 -3.12
C ALA A 75 -5.04 5.57 -3.26
N ALA A 76 -4.18 6.23 -2.51
CA ALA A 76 -2.81 5.82 -2.31
C ALA A 76 -2.56 5.76 -0.79
N ILE A 77 -1.74 4.81 -0.39
CA ILE A 77 -1.32 4.68 1.01
C ILE A 77 0.19 4.80 1.02
N VAL A 78 0.68 5.85 1.66
CA VAL A 78 2.13 6.06 1.82
C VAL A 78 2.54 5.45 3.15
N VAL A 79 3.50 4.54 3.09
CA VAL A 79 4.06 3.90 4.28
C VAL A 79 5.39 4.57 4.58
N THR A 80 5.46 5.22 5.72
CA THR A 80 6.67 5.92 6.19
C THR A 80 7.08 5.35 7.53
N ALA A 81 8.32 5.61 7.91
CA ALA A 81 8.81 5.20 9.22
C ALA A 81 9.85 6.20 9.73
N ASN A 82 9.96 6.25 11.06
CA ASN A 82 11.04 6.97 11.70
C ASN A 82 12.22 6.00 11.89
N GLU A 83 13.28 6.18 11.11
CA GLU A 83 14.45 5.31 11.15
C GLU A 83 15.19 5.34 12.50
N GLU A 84 14.98 6.37 13.30
CA GLU A 84 15.56 6.45 14.63
C GLU A 84 14.90 5.48 15.62
N LYS A 85 13.67 5.06 15.35
CA LYS A 85 12.93 4.14 16.23
C LYS A 85 13.35 2.68 16.03
N SER A 86 13.82 2.33 14.84
CA SER A 86 14.14 0.94 14.50
C SER A 86 15.21 0.90 13.41
N ASP A 87 16.22 0.08 13.62
CA ASP A 87 17.27 -0.15 12.61
C ASP A 87 16.80 -1.10 11.49
N VAL A 88 15.66 -1.75 11.67
CA VAL A 88 15.07 -2.65 10.66
C VAL A 88 13.73 -2.11 10.15
N TRP A 89 13.56 -0.79 10.12
CA TRP A 89 12.32 -0.16 9.69
C TRP A 89 11.97 -0.51 8.24
N THR A 90 12.95 -0.75 7.39
CA THR A 90 12.70 -1.13 6.00
C THR A 90 11.99 -2.47 5.93
N GLU A 91 12.47 -3.46 6.67
CA GLU A 91 11.84 -4.78 6.73
C GLU A 91 10.43 -4.70 7.30
N ASP A 92 10.27 -3.93 8.39
CA ASP A 92 8.95 -3.76 9.02
C ASP A 92 7.94 -3.11 8.06
N CYS A 93 8.34 -2.03 7.38
CA CYS A 93 7.47 -1.37 6.41
C CYS A 93 7.18 -2.24 5.19
N SER A 94 8.12 -3.08 4.78
CA SER A 94 7.90 -4.01 3.67
C SER A 94 6.82 -5.04 4.00
N ILE A 95 6.79 -5.52 5.25
CA ILE A 95 5.74 -6.43 5.71
C ILE A 95 4.38 -5.75 5.66
N VAL A 96 4.30 -4.50 6.11
CA VAL A 96 3.07 -3.70 6.05
C VAL A 96 2.57 -3.59 4.60
N MET A 97 3.46 -3.23 3.69
CA MET A 97 3.13 -3.11 2.27
C MET A 97 2.60 -4.43 1.71
N SER A 98 3.29 -5.53 1.99
CA SER A 98 2.88 -6.85 1.52
C SER A 98 1.52 -7.25 2.05
N ASN A 99 1.26 -7.05 3.33
CA ASN A 99 -0.02 -7.41 3.94
C ASN A 99 -1.17 -6.60 3.37
N MET A 100 -0.98 -5.31 3.14
CA MET A 100 -2.00 -4.47 2.52
C MET A 100 -2.28 -4.91 1.08
N HIS A 101 -1.23 -5.26 0.34
CA HIS A 101 -1.35 -5.72 -1.04
C HIS A 101 -2.16 -7.03 -1.12
N LEU A 102 -1.86 -7.97 -0.22
CA LEU A 102 -2.59 -9.23 -0.14
C LEU A 102 -4.06 -9.01 0.26
N MET A 103 -4.32 -8.15 1.23
CA MET A 103 -5.68 -7.85 1.66
C MET A 103 -6.49 -7.23 0.52
N ALA A 104 -5.89 -6.28 -0.21
CA ALA A 104 -6.54 -5.66 -1.36
C ALA A 104 -6.97 -6.73 -2.38
N ASP A 105 -6.07 -7.65 -2.71
CA ASP A 105 -6.41 -8.73 -3.65
C ASP A 105 -7.56 -9.59 -3.12
N SER A 106 -7.56 -9.92 -1.83
CA SER A 106 -8.62 -10.73 -1.23
C SER A 106 -9.99 -10.05 -1.32
N LEU A 107 -10.01 -8.73 -1.40
CA LEU A 107 -11.24 -7.94 -1.52
C LEU A 107 -11.62 -7.68 -2.98
N GLY A 108 -10.87 -8.19 -3.94
CA GLY A 108 -11.10 -7.93 -5.35
C GLY A 108 -10.62 -6.58 -5.83
N LEU A 109 -9.75 -5.93 -5.07
CA LEU A 109 -9.18 -4.62 -5.42
C LEU A 109 -7.83 -4.80 -6.12
N GLY A 110 -7.59 -3.97 -7.13
CA GLY A 110 -6.28 -3.90 -7.77
C GLY A 110 -5.34 -2.99 -6.98
N SER A 111 -4.11 -3.42 -6.78
CA SER A 111 -3.11 -2.61 -6.10
C SER A 111 -1.73 -2.87 -6.68
N CYS A 112 -0.81 -1.95 -6.39
CA CYS A 112 0.58 -2.06 -6.83
C CYS A 112 1.48 -1.39 -5.79
N TRP A 113 2.58 -2.06 -5.48
CA TRP A 113 3.62 -1.50 -4.63
C TRP A 113 4.52 -0.61 -5.49
N ILE A 114 4.60 0.67 -5.15
CA ILE A 114 5.50 1.61 -5.80
C ILE A 114 6.68 1.85 -4.87
N GLN A 115 7.85 1.39 -5.30
CA GLN A 115 9.06 1.56 -4.50
C GLN A 115 9.52 3.01 -4.56
N GLY A 116 9.46 3.71 -3.43
CA GLY A 116 9.92 5.10 -3.31
C GLY A 116 11.34 5.20 -2.76
N ARG A 117 11.66 4.39 -1.76
CA ARG A 117 12.99 4.39 -1.14
C ARG A 117 14.06 3.99 -2.17
N LEU A 118 15.14 4.73 -2.21
CA LEU A 118 16.28 4.50 -3.11
C LEU A 118 15.95 4.71 -4.60
N ARG A 119 14.91 5.48 -4.91
CA ARG A 119 14.53 5.82 -6.28
C ARG A 119 14.43 7.33 -6.49
#